data_3d0c4ede8b9813e5ceb85ac596e75fae
#
_entry.id   3d0c4ede8b9813e5ceb85ac596e75fae
#
_cell.length_a   1.000
_cell.length_b   1.000
_cell.length_c   1.000
_cell.angle_alpha   90.00
_cell.angle_beta   90.00
_cell.angle_gamma   90.00
#
_symmetry.space_group_name_H-M   'P 1'
#
loop_
_entity.id
_entity.type
_entity.pdbx_description
1 polymer ?
#
loop_
_entity_poly.entity_id
_entity_poly.type
_entity_poly.pdbx_seq_one_letter_code
_entity_poly.pdbx_strand_id
1 'polypeptide(L)'
;LEETSDNTLEMAVGAYTVFAFDVSPSRRNGSLVAGQLLPDGRIGIGILETYSSQMAIDELKMAASIKAWCDIYKPRLVCFDKYATQTIADRLTQSGVMCEDVSGQQFYKACGDLLEGLVNHRVVHNGQAELIQQMNNCAAKVNDSAWRIIKRKSAGDISAPIGLAMVVSKLMLPAPKPQIIA
;
A
#
# COMPACT_ATOMS: atom_id res chain seq x y z
N LEU A 1 -6.60 15.22 -3.07
CA LEU A 1 -6.50 14.61 -1.73
C LEU A 1 -7.49 15.21 -0.72
N GLU A 2 -7.64 16.52 -0.68
CA GLU A 2 -8.56 17.16 0.28
C GLU A 2 -10.00 16.69 0.11
N GLU A 3 -10.46 16.53 -1.13
CA GLU A 3 -11.82 16.07 -1.45
C GLU A 3 -12.06 14.59 -1.13
N THR A 4 -11.01 13.81 -0.88
CA THR A 4 -11.08 12.39 -0.51
C THR A 4 -10.81 12.15 0.97
N SER A 5 -10.75 13.21 1.79
CA SER A 5 -10.53 13.10 3.23
C SER A 5 -11.84 12.89 3.99
N ASP A 6 -11.84 11.89 4.87
CA ASP A 6 -12.92 11.61 5.82
C ASP A 6 -12.31 11.36 7.21
N ASN A 7 -12.36 12.36 8.06
CA ASN A 7 -11.75 12.31 9.39
C ASN A 7 -12.41 11.29 10.35
N THR A 8 -13.55 10.71 9.97
CA THR A 8 -14.22 9.65 10.75
C THR A 8 -13.79 8.26 10.34
N LEU A 9 -12.98 8.13 9.29
CA LEU A 9 -12.54 6.84 8.77
C LEU A 9 -11.61 6.15 9.78
N GLU A 10 -12.00 4.97 10.22
CA GLU A 10 -11.23 4.10 11.09
C GLU A 10 -11.09 2.71 10.48
N MET A 11 -9.96 2.06 10.77
CA MET A 11 -9.72 0.71 10.31
C MET A 11 -10.53 -0.30 11.14
N ALA A 12 -11.23 -1.20 10.45
CA ALA A 12 -12.08 -2.21 11.07
C ALA A 12 -11.43 -3.60 11.08
N VAL A 13 -11.46 -4.27 12.23
CA VAL A 13 -11.10 -5.68 12.32
C VAL A 13 -12.20 -6.52 11.65
N GLY A 14 -11.79 -7.48 10.81
CA GLY A 14 -12.70 -8.35 10.07
C GLY A 14 -13.17 -7.82 8.72
N ALA A 15 -12.87 -6.57 8.37
CA ALA A 15 -13.11 -6.05 7.02
C ALA A 15 -12.17 -6.70 6.00
N TYR A 16 -12.59 -6.70 4.73
CA TYR A 16 -11.74 -7.17 3.63
C TYR A 16 -10.54 -6.23 3.48
N THR A 17 -9.36 -6.73 3.80
CA THR A 17 -8.15 -5.93 3.98
C THR A 17 -7.02 -6.42 3.09
N VAL A 18 -6.29 -5.49 2.48
CA VAL A 18 -5.03 -5.72 1.77
C VAL A 18 -3.97 -4.80 2.38
N PHE A 19 -2.78 -5.34 2.62
CA PHE A 19 -1.62 -4.59 3.03
C PHE A 19 -0.62 -4.46 1.88
N ALA A 20 0.23 -3.46 1.97
CA ALA A 20 1.44 -3.37 1.17
C ALA A 20 2.55 -2.69 1.96
N PHE A 21 3.78 -2.97 1.63
CA PHE A 21 4.95 -2.31 2.20
C PHE A 21 5.97 -2.00 1.12
N ASP A 22 6.74 -0.95 1.35
CA ASP A 22 7.85 -0.57 0.48
C ASP A 22 8.97 0.05 1.33
N VAL A 23 10.18 0.02 0.79
CA VAL A 23 11.37 0.63 1.37
C VAL A 23 11.99 1.53 0.32
N SER A 24 12.37 2.75 0.74
CA SER A 24 12.99 3.72 -0.15
C SER A 24 14.31 3.22 -0.75
N PRO A 25 14.74 3.75 -1.91
CA PRO A 25 16.03 3.38 -2.50
C PRO A 25 17.23 3.61 -1.58
N SER A 26 17.17 4.61 -0.69
CA SER A 26 18.20 4.87 0.33
C SER A 26 18.26 3.79 1.42
N ARG A 27 17.27 2.93 1.52
CA ARG A 27 17.07 1.93 2.58
C ARG A 27 16.85 2.53 3.97
N ARG A 28 16.62 3.84 4.07
CA ARG A 28 16.45 4.56 5.34
C ARG A 28 15.02 4.76 5.75
N ASN A 29 14.08 4.69 4.82
CA ASN A 29 12.65 4.90 5.07
C ASN A 29 11.83 3.77 4.49
N GLY A 30 10.75 3.44 5.15
CA GLY A 30 9.79 2.47 4.68
C GLY A 30 8.42 2.74 5.28
N SER A 31 7.40 2.14 4.69
CA SER A 31 6.03 2.24 5.17
C SER A 31 5.29 0.92 5.01
N LEU A 32 4.43 0.64 5.97
CA LEU A 32 3.38 -0.35 5.87
C LEU A 32 2.05 0.39 5.72
N VAL A 33 1.33 0.07 4.67
CA VAL A 33 0.03 0.68 4.36
C VAL A 33 -1.07 -0.36 4.28
N ALA A 34 -2.29 0.08 4.46
CA ALA A 34 -3.47 -0.76 4.38
C ALA A 34 -4.56 -0.12 3.55
N GLY A 35 -5.38 -0.96 2.96
CA GLY A 35 -6.65 -0.58 2.38
C GLY A 35 -7.74 -1.58 2.77
N GLN A 36 -8.95 -1.07 2.89
CA GLN A 36 -10.12 -1.85 3.21
C GLN A 36 -11.29 -1.48 2.30
N LEU A 37 -12.06 -2.49 1.90
CA LEU A 37 -13.35 -2.23 1.26
C LEU A 37 -14.34 -1.74 2.31
N LEU A 38 -14.91 -0.56 2.05
CA LEU A 38 -15.94 0.02 2.91
C LEU A 38 -17.33 -0.51 2.52
N PRO A 39 -18.32 -0.42 3.44
CA PRO A 39 -19.69 -0.89 3.15
C PRO A 39 -20.33 -0.22 1.94
N ASP A 40 -19.96 1.02 1.62
CA ASP A 40 -20.48 1.76 0.46
C ASP A 40 -19.73 1.47 -0.87
N GLY A 41 -18.76 0.54 -0.84
CA GLY A 41 -17.97 0.14 -2.00
C GLY A 41 -16.74 0.97 -2.28
N ARG A 42 -16.49 2.04 -1.51
CA ARG A 42 -15.25 2.80 -1.60
C ARG A 42 -14.10 2.05 -0.93
N ILE A 43 -12.89 2.51 -1.17
CA ILE A 43 -11.67 1.96 -0.60
C ILE A 43 -11.12 2.95 0.42
N GLY A 44 -11.10 2.55 1.69
CA GLY A 44 -10.42 3.31 2.74
C GLY A 44 -8.94 2.96 2.77
N ILE A 45 -8.07 3.96 2.79
CA ILE A 45 -6.61 3.78 2.81
C ILE A 45 -5.96 4.51 3.98
N GLY A 46 -4.83 3.99 4.42
CA GLY A 46 -4.05 4.63 5.47
C GLY A 46 -2.68 4.00 5.65
N ILE A 47 -1.81 4.73 6.35
CA ILE A 47 -0.52 4.23 6.82
C ILE A 47 -0.74 3.57 8.18
N LEU A 48 -0.27 2.32 8.34
CA LEU A 48 -0.25 1.63 9.63
C LEU A 48 1.00 1.97 10.42
N GLU A 49 2.16 1.98 9.76
CA GLU A 49 3.44 2.25 10.41
C GLU A 49 4.45 2.79 9.41
N THR A 50 5.28 3.70 9.85
CA THR A 50 6.45 4.17 9.12
C THR A 50 7.72 3.70 9.82
N TYR A 51 8.74 3.41 9.03
CA TYR A 51 10.03 2.92 9.49
C TYR A 51 11.12 3.88 9.05
N SER A 52 12.04 4.20 9.95
CA SER A 52 13.16 5.08 9.62
C SER A 52 14.43 4.64 10.34
N SER A 53 15.58 4.90 9.71
CA SER A 53 16.90 4.64 10.27
C SER A 53 17.89 5.62 9.70
N GLN A 54 18.88 6.00 10.48
CA GLN A 54 19.97 6.87 10.01
C GLN A 54 20.90 6.15 9.02
N MET A 55 20.98 4.83 9.10
CA MET A 55 21.83 4.01 8.22
C MET A 55 20.99 3.19 7.24
N ALA A 56 20.40 2.13 7.73
CA ALA A 56 19.49 1.28 6.96
C ALA A 56 18.45 0.68 7.91
N ILE A 57 17.24 0.46 7.41
CA ILE A 57 16.16 -0.20 8.16
C ILE A 57 16.59 -1.63 8.46
N ASP A 58 16.36 -2.06 9.70
CA ASP A 58 16.47 -3.46 10.09
C ASP A 58 15.30 -4.25 9.50
N GLU A 59 15.58 -5.00 8.44
CA GLU A 59 14.55 -5.75 7.69
C GLU A 59 13.88 -6.84 8.53
N LEU A 60 14.59 -7.44 9.49
CA LEU A 60 14.02 -8.45 10.37
C LEU A 60 13.00 -7.83 11.34
N LYS A 61 13.34 -6.67 11.92
CA LYS A 61 12.41 -5.92 12.77
C LYS A 61 11.20 -5.43 12.00
N MET A 62 11.41 -4.94 10.77
CA MET A 62 10.31 -4.52 9.92
C MET A 62 9.38 -5.70 9.60
N ALA A 63 9.92 -6.86 9.23
CA ALA A 63 9.13 -8.06 8.99
C ALA A 63 8.33 -8.50 10.22
N ALA A 64 8.94 -8.47 11.40
CA ALA A 64 8.25 -8.78 12.66
C ALA A 64 7.12 -7.81 12.98
N SER A 65 7.33 -6.52 12.75
CA SER A 65 6.31 -5.49 12.90
C SER A 65 5.13 -5.72 11.94
N ILE A 66 5.41 -5.96 10.67
CA ILE A 66 4.37 -6.25 9.67
C ILE A 66 3.58 -7.51 10.06
N LYS A 67 4.26 -8.57 10.52
CA LYS A 67 3.59 -9.79 10.98
C LYS A 67 2.64 -9.52 12.15
N ALA A 68 3.03 -8.67 13.10
CA ALA A 68 2.18 -8.28 14.21
C ALA A 68 0.90 -7.57 13.74
N TRP A 69 1.00 -6.67 12.77
CA TRP A 69 -0.16 -6.04 12.15
C TRP A 69 -1.04 -7.05 11.40
N CYS A 70 -0.44 -8.01 10.70
CA CYS A 70 -1.17 -9.09 10.03
C CYS A 70 -1.97 -9.94 11.02
N ASP A 71 -1.46 -10.19 12.20
CA ASP A 71 -2.15 -10.96 13.23
C ASP A 71 -3.41 -10.25 13.76
N ILE A 72 -3.42 -8.93 13.74
CA ILE A 72 -4.57 -8.11 14.15
C ILE A 72 -5.63 -8.06 13.07
N TYR A 73 -5.28 -7.66 11.86
CA TYR A 73 -6.23 -7.35 10.78
C TYR A 73 -6.42 -8.46 9.77
N LYS A 74 -5.57 -9.48 9.78
CA LYS A 74 -5.65 -10.65 8.90
C LYS A 74 -5.88 -10.29 7.43
N PRO A 75 -4.95 -9.52 6.82
CA PRO A 75 -5.10 -9.13 5.43
C PRO A 75 -5.16 -10.37 4.52
N ARG A 76 -5.93 -10.26 3.46
CA ARG A 76 -6.03 -11.30 2.43
C ARG A 76 -4.70 -11.50 1.72
N LEU A 77 -3.93 -10.44 1.63
CA LEU A 77 -2.68 -10.45 0.93
C LEU A 77 -1.83 -9.26 1.36
N VAL A 78 -0.52 -9.40 1.28
CA VAL A 78 0.47 -8.36 1.51
C VAL A 78 1.27 -8.16 0.23
N CYS A 79 1.15 -7.00 -0.39
CA CYS A 79 1.84 -6.67 -1.64
C CYS A 79 3.23 -6.08 -1.37
N PHE A 80 4.14 -6.34 -2.26
CA PHE A 80 5.50 -5.83 -2.20
C PHE A 80 6.11 -5.72 -3.61
N ASP A 81 7.26 -5.06 -3.72
CA ASP A 81 8.07 -5.00 -4.93
C ASP A 81 9.32 -5.87 -4.74
N LYS A 82 9.43 -6.95 -5.49
CA LYS A 82 10.54 -7.92 -5.38
C LYS A 82 11.92 -7.29 -5.56
N TYR A 83 12.02 -6.21 -6.33
CA TYR A 83 13.30 -5.54 -6.56
C TYR A 83 13.78 -4.71 -5.37
N ALA A 84 12.87 -4.31 -4.49
CA ALA A 84 13.17 -3.51 -3.32
C ALA A 84 13.14 -4.30 -2.00
N THR A 85 12.22 -5.26 -1.85
CA THR A 85 11.82 -5.79 -0.54
C THR A 85 11.65 -7.31 -0.48
N GLN A 86 12.30 -8.07 -1.37
CA GLN A 86 12.18 -9.54 -1.43
C GLN A 86 12.53 -10.21 -0.10
N THR A 87 13.58 -9.76 0.59
CA THR A 87 14.01 -10.37 1.87
C THR A 87 12.92 -10.27 2.95
N ILE A 88 12.24 -9.13 3.04
CA ILE A 88 11.13 -8.94 3.98
C ILE A 88 9.96 -9.86 3.61
N ALA A 89 9.61 -9.92 2.32
CA ALA A 89 8.56 -10.79 1.82
C ALA A 89 8.83 -12.27 2.10
N ASP A 90 10.07 -12.73 1.93
CA ASP A 90 10.47 -14.10 2.23
C ASP A 90 10.27 -14.45 3.72
N ARG A 91 10.62 -13.53 4.62
CA ARG A 91 10.39 -13.68 6.05
C ARG A 91 8.91 -13.77 6.39
N LEU A 92 8.10 -12.91 5.79
CA LEU A 92 6.64 -12.93 5.99
C LEU A 92 6.04 -14.24 5.47
N THR A 93 6.45 -14.69 4.30
CA THR A 93 6.00 -15.96 3.70
C THR A 93 6.35 -17.16 4.58
N GLN A 94 7.57 -17.20 5.13
CA GLN A 94 7.98 -18.22 6.09
C GLN A 94 7.13 -18.22 7.37
N SER A 95 6.57 -17.05 7.74
CA SER A 95 5.66 -16.89 8.89
C SER A 95 4.20 -17.16 8.55
N GLY A 96 3.89 -17.64 7.36
CA GLY A 96 2.53 -17.98 6.93
C GLY A 96 1.72 -16.82 6.34
N VAL A 97 2.34 -15.67 6.06
CA VAL A 97 1.68 -14.52 5.43
C VAL A 97 1.65 -14.71 3.91
N MET A 98 0.49 -14.48 3.31
CA MET A 98 0.33 -14.48 1.85
C MET A 98 0.91 -13.19 1.28
N CYS A 99 2.03 -13.30 0.55
CA CYS A 99 2.67 -12.17 -0.12
C CYS A 99 2.54 -12.27 -1.64
N GLU A 100 2.38 -11.12 -2.30
CA GLU A 100 2.30 -11.04 -3.75
C GLU A 100 3.17 -9.90 -4.29
N ASP A 101 4.03 -10.23 -5.24
CA ASP A 101 4.85 -9.24 -5.94
C ASP A 101 4.00 -8.40 -6.89
N VAL A 102 4.11 -7.09 -6.77
CA VAL A 102 3.48 -6.11 -7.66
C VAL A 102 4.58 -5.20 -8.21
N SER A 103 5.22 -5.62 -9.27
CA SER A 103 6.34 -4.92 -9.89
C SER A 103 6.18 -4.82 -11.41
N GLY A 104 7.02 -4.02 -12.06
CA GLY A 104 7.02 -3.87 -13.51
C GLY A 104 5.67 -3.35 -14.04
N GLN A 105 5.10 -4.00 -15.04
CA GLN A 105 3.85 -3.62 -15.68
C GLN A 105 2.65 -3.62 -14.70
N GLN A 106 2.65 -4.55 -13.75
CA GLN A 106 1.60 -4.59 -12.71
C GLN A 106 1.65 -3.33 -11.82
N PHE A 107 2.85 -2.86 -11.48
CA PHE A 107 3.00 -1.63 -10.71
C PHE A 107 2.58 -0.40 -11.52
N TYR A 108 2.86 -0.34 -12.82
CA TYR A 108 2.39 0.77 -13.66
C TYR A 108 0.87 0.82 -13.75
N LYS A 109 0.22 -0.33 -13.89
CA LYS A 109 -1.23 -0.44 -13.80
C LYS A 109 -1.75 0.02 -12.43
N ALA A 110 -1.08 -0.40 -11.36
CA ALA A 110 -1.44 -0.02 -10.00
C ALA A 110 -1.39 1.50 -9.77
N CYS A 111 -0.39 2.19 -10.33
CA CYS A 111 -0.34 3.66 -10.30
C CYS A 111 -1.56 4.30 -10.98
N GLY A 112 -1.96 3.78 -12.13
CA GLY A 112 -3.15 4.23 -12.84
C GLY A 112 -4.42 4.00 -12.03
N ASP A 113 -4.55 2.85 -11.37
CA ASP A 113 -5.68 2.51 -10.51
C ASP A 113 -5.78 3.46 -9.31
N LEU A 114 -4.65 3.81 -8.68
CA LEU A 114 -4.62 4.78 -7.58
C LEU A 114 -5.10 6.16 -8.05
N LEU A 115 -4.58 6.64 -9.17
CA LEU A 115 -4.98 7.93 -9.74
C LEU A 115 -6.48 7.95 -10.07
N GLU A 116 -6.98 6.93 -10.75
CA GLU A 116 -8.41 6.80 -11.08
C GLU A 116 -9.27 6.79 -9.82
N GLY A 117 -8.86 6.04 -8.80
CA GLY A 117 -9.59 5.97 -7.54
C GLY A 117 -9.64 7.31 -6.80
N LEU A 118 -8.57 8.09 -6.82
CA LEU A 118 -8.53 9.42 -6.21
C LEU A 118 -9.38 10.44 -7.00
N VAL A 119 -9.24 10.47 -8.32
CA VAL A 119 -9.96 11.41 -9.19
C VAL A 119 -11.47 11.16 -9.15
N ASN A 120 -11.89 9.91 -9.10
CA ASN A 120 -13.30 9.52 -9.09
C ASN A 120 -13.88 9.35 -7.68
N HIS A 121 -13.18 9.79 -6.64
CA HIS A 121 -13.61 9.73 -5.23
C HIS A 121 -13.98 8.32 -4.74
N ARG A 122 -13.37 7.29 -5.34
CA ARG A 122 -13.51 5.89 -4.92
C ARG A 122 -12.58 5.51 -3.79
N VAL A 123 -11.54 6.29 -3.57
CA VAL A 123 -10.55 6.13 -2.52
C VAL A 123 -10.71 7.25 -1.50
N VAL A 124 -10.74 6.90 -0.23
CA VAL A 124 -10.85 7.84 0.89
C VAL A 124 -9.78 7.57 1.95
N HIS A 125 -9.38 8.62 2.65
CA HIS A 125 -8.39 8.55 3.73
C HIS A 125 -8.81 9.44 4.91
N ASN A 126 -8.22 9.23 6.09
CA ASN A 126 -8.56 9.98 7.30
C ASN A 126 -7.72 11.24 7.54
N GLY A 127 -6.99 11.71 6.55
CA GLY A 127 -6.22 12.95 6.65
C GLY A 127 -4.88 12.83 7.38
N GLN A 128 -4.29 11.63 7.48
CA GLN A 128 -2.97 11.44 8.09
C GLN A 128 -1.93 12.39 7.45
N ALA A 129 -1.26 13.20 8.28
CA ALA A 129 -0.28 14.18 7.82
C ALA A 129 0.88 13.54 7.05
N GLU A 130 1.37 12.40 7.52
CA GLU A 130 2.44 11.65 6.85
C GLU A 130 2.02 11.15 5.47
N LEU A 131 0.79 10.67 5.32
CA LEU A 131 0.26 10.24 4.04
C LEU A 131 0.20 11.39 3.05
N ILE A 132 -0.33 12.53 3.46
CA ILE A 132 -0.43 13.74 2.63
C ILE A 132 0.96 14.22 2.23
N GLN A 133 1.91 14.25 3.16
CA GLN A 133 3.29 14.65 2.89
C GLN A 133 3.94 13.74 1.85
N GLN A 134 3.85 12.43 2.01
CA GLN A 134 4.44 11.49 1.08
C GLN A 134 3.78 11.56 -0.31
N MET A 135 2.46 11.74 -0.37
CA MET A 135 1.75 11.95 -1.65
C MET A 135 2.23 13.23 -2.36
N ASN A 136 2.48 14.29 -1.61
CA ASN A 136 3.02 15.54 -2.18
C ASN A 136 4.48 15.40 -2.65
N ASN A 137 5.23 14.47 -2.09
CA ASN A 137 6.61 14.18 -2.53
C ASN A 137 6.65 13.44 -3.87
N CYS A 138 5.57 12.85 -4.33
CA CYS A 138 5.58 12.03 -5.53
C CYS A 138 5.87 12.87 -6.78
N ALA A 139 6.86 12.42 -7.57
CA ALA A 139 7.00 12.82 -8.95
C ALA A 139 6.30 11.81 -9.86
N ALA A 140 5.57 12.30 -10.83
CA ALA A 140 4.85 11.47 -11.77
C ALA A 140 5.37 11.68 -13.19
N LYS A 141 5.44 10.60 -13.95
CA LYS A 141 5.66 10.62 -15.38
C LYS A 141 4.34 10.33 -16.09
N VAL A 142 3.92 11.29 -16.92
CA VAL A 142 2.77 11.11 -17.80
C VAL A 142 3.30 10.78 -19.19
N ASN A 143 2.96 9.58 -19.68
CA ASN A 143 3.14 9.21 -21.08
C ASN A 143 1.78 9.34 -21.79
N ASP A 144 1.76 9.30 -23.13
CA ASP A 144 0.53 9.37 -23.94
C ASP A 144 -0.51 8.29 -23.56
N SER A 145 -0.11 7.26 -22.81
CA SER A 145 -0.96 6.13 -22.41
C SER A 145 -0.93 5.74 -20.94
N ALA A 146 -0.03 6.29 -20.10
CA ALA A 146 0.10 5.84 -18.71
C ALA A 146 0.69 6.91 -17.78
N TRP A 147 0.15 6.97 -16.56
CA TRP A 147 0.70 7.71 -15.43
C TRP A 147 1.39 6.73 -14.47
N ARG A 148 2.59 7.09 -13.96
CA ARG A 148 3.31 6.29 -12.98
C ARG A 148 4.12 7.14 -12.01
N ILE A 149 4.31 6.61 -10.80
CA ILE A 149 5.17 7.20 -9.78
C ILE A 149 6.63 6.86 -10.09
N ILE A 150 7.51 7.87 -10.03
CA ILE A 150 8.95 7.70 -10.31
C ILE A 150 9.74 7.91 -9.02
N LYS A 151 10.20 6.83 -8.40
CA LYS A 151 10.94 6.86 -7.13
C LYS A 151 12.16 7.79 -7.17
N ARG A 152 12.97 7.70 -8.22
CA ARG A 152 14.25 8.44 -8.33
C ARG A 152 14.11 9.95 -8.49
N LYS A 153 12.94 10.42 -8.92
CA LYS A 153 12.65 11.84 -9.16
C LYS A 153 11.76 12.44 -8.09
N SER A 154 11.34 11.66 -7.13
CA SER A 154 10.47 12.12 -6.06
C SER A 154 11.26 12.85 -4.98
N ALA A 155 10.65 13.87 -4.39
CA ALA A 155 11.24 14.68 -3.34
C ALA A 155 10.95 14.06 -1.97
N GLY A 156 11.90 13.30 -1.42
CA GLY A 156 11.76 12.67 -0.11
C GLY A 156 11.14 11.27 -0.15
N ASP A 157 10.64 10.80 1.00
CA ASP A 157 10.04 9.47 1.12
C ASP A 157 8.70 9.38 0.39
N ILE A 158 8.51 8.32 -0.36
CA ILE A 158 7.28 7.97 -1.07
C ILE A 158 6.91 6.50 -0.90
N SER A 159 7.43 5.83 0.12
CA SER A 159 7.17 4.40 0.34
C SER A 159 5.69 4.11 0.56
N ALA A 160 4.94 5.02 1.22
CA ALA A 160 3.51 4.87 1.39
C ALA A 160 2.73 4.98 0.07
N PRO A 161 2.89 6.00 -0.78
CA PRO A 161 2.25 6.04 -2.10
C PRO A 161 2.51 4.83 -2.98
N ILE A 162 3.73 4.29 -2.96
CA ILE A 162 4.07 3.06 -3.68
C ILE A 162 3.21 1.89 -3.18
N GLY A 163 3.16 1.69 -1.88
CA GLY A 163 2.32 0.65 -1.27
C GLY A 163 0.82 0.87 -1.53
N LEU A 164 0.36 2.12 -1.44
CA LEU A 164 -1.05 2.46 -1.67
C LEU A 164 -1.50 2.19 -3.10
N ALA A 165 -0.64 2.42 -4.09
CA ALA A 165 -0.94 2.03 -5.46
C ALA A 165 -1.22 0.53 -5.58
N MET A 166 -0.37 -0.30 -4.96
CA MET A 166 -0.55 -1.76 -4.93
C MET A 166 -1.86 -2.17 -4.25
N VAL A 167 -2.14 -1.60 -3.07
CA VAL A 167 -3.35 -1.90 -2.29
C VAL A 167 -4.62 -1.54 -3.06
N VAL A 168 -4.70 -0.34 -3.59
CA VAL A 168 -5.87 0.14 -4.34
C VAL A 168 -6.11 -0.72 -5.57
N SER A 169 -5.06 -1.05 -6.32
CA SER A 169 -5.17 -1.93 -7.49
C SER A 169 -5.77 -3.29 -7.14
N LYS A 170 -5.35 -3.90 -6.03
CA LYS A 170 -5.91 -5.18 -5.58
C LYS A 170 -7.36 -5.07 -5.11
N LEU A 171 -7.73 -3.98 -4.45
CA LEU A 171 -9.08 -3.77 -3.95
C LEU A 171 -10.08 -3.31 -5.03
N MET A 172 -9.61 -2.84 -6.17
CA MET A 172 -10.44 -2.58 -7.35
C MET A 172 -10.85 -3.85 -8.09
N LEU A 173 -10.16 -4.98 -7.87
CA LEU A 173 -10.58 -6.26 -8.41
C LEU A 173 -11.84 -6.74 -7.67
N PRO A 174 -12.77 -7.45 -8.37
CA PRO A 174 -13.93 -8.04 -7.70
C PRO A 174 -13.48 -8.96 -6.57
N ALA A 175 -14.11 -8.83 -5.40
CA ALA A 175 -13.89 -9.79 -4.32
C ALA A 175 -14.22 -11.20 -4.81
N PRO A 176 -13.43 -12.23 -4.45
CA PRO A 176 -13.76 -13.61 -4.79
C PRO A 176 -15.15 -13.94 -4.27
N LYS A 177 -16.03 -14.42 -5.13
CA LYS A 177 -17.35 -14.91 -4.69
C LYS A 177 -17.13 -16.09 -3.76
N PRO A 178 -17.86 -16.18 -2.62
CA PRO A 178 -17.81 -17.36 -1.80
C PRO A 178 -18.16 -18.58 -2.67
N GLN A 179 -17.27 -19.56 -2.71
CA GLN A 179 -17.61 -20.83 -3.33
C GLN A 179 -18.60 -21.53 -2.39
N ILE A 180 -19.84 -21.64 -2.80
CA ILE A 180 -20.80 -22.52 -2.15
C ILE A 180 -20.40 -23.93 -2.57
N ILE A 181 -19.79 -24.65 -1.64
CA ILE A 181 -19.57 -26.09 -1.82
C ILE A 181 -20.93 -26.73 -1.62
N ALA A 182 -21.50 -27.16 -2.69
CA ALA A 182 -22.73 -27.95 -2.62
C ALA A 182 -22.40 -29.41 -2.26
#